data_26d38007cf477bb1e125c59479aecd65
#
_entry.id   26d38007cf477bb1e125c59479aecd65
#
_cell.length_a   1.000
_cell.length_b   1.000
_cell.length_c   1.000
_cell.angle_alpha   90.00
_cell.angle_beta   90.00
_cell.angle_gamma   90.00
#
_symmetry.space_group_name_H-M   'P 1'
#
loop_
_entity.id
_entity.type
_entity.pdbx_description
1 polymer ?
#
loop_
_entity_poly.entity_id
_entity_poly.type
_entity_poly.pdbx_seq_one_letter_code
_entity_poly.pdbx_strand_id
1 'polypeptide(L)'
;KYFQIAKCFRDEDLRSDRQPEFSQIDLEMSFADEEGIFAITEGMIKKIVKDTKQIELADFPRMTYNEAMDRFGSDKPDTRYEMELLDLTEILRDTSMNVFRKNIENGGIAKCLIVKNNGDKYSRTDVEHLTDFVRIYGAKGLAWLKYDNNQFNGVIAKNLEDEKLEWIKNTYGVDNNDLISVSYTHLTLPTT
;
A
#
# COMPACT_ATOMS: atom_id res chain seq x y z
N LYS A 1 -28.74 23.87 3.79
CA LYS A 1 -28.36 22.48 4.16
C LYS A 1 -29.60 21.60 4.03
N TYR A 2 -29.47 20.51 3.37
CA TYR A 2 -30.48 19.47 3.18
C TYR A 2 -29.90 18.13 3.58
N PHE A 3 -30.70 17.25 4.15
CA PHE A 3 -30.31 15.85 4.35
C PHE A 3 -31.54 14.95 4.36
N GLN A 4 -31.35 13.71 3.97
CA GLN A 4 -32.39 12.67 4.07
C GLN A 4 -31.76 11.30 4.26
N ILE A 5 -32.55 10.34 4.72
CA ILE A 5 -32.25 8.93 4.62
C ILE A 5 -32.99 8.43 3.39
N ALA A 6 -32.29 8.28 2.28
CA ALA A 6 -32.84 7.92 0.98
C ALA A 6 -32.78 6.41 0.76
N LYS A 7 -33.89 5.81 0.34
CA LYS A 7 -33.90 4.43 -0.15
C LYS A 7 -33.52 4.43 -1.62
N CYS A 8 -32.45 3.70 -1.94
CA CYS A 8 -31.85 3.69 -3.26
C CYS A 8 -31.86 2.27 -3.88
N PHE A 9 -31.96 2.23 -5.21
CA PHE A 9 -31.93 1.00 -6.00
C PHE A 9 -30.94 1.17 -7.13
N ARG A 10 -30.06 0.18 -7.31
CA ARG A 10 -29.10 0.15 -8.40
C ARG A 10 -29.00 -1.27 -8.98
N ASP A 11 -28.88 -1.35 -10.29
CA ASP A 11 -28.47 -2.58 -10.96
C ASP A 11 -26.95 -2.68 -10.84
N GLU A 12 -26.48 -3.52 -9.92
CA GLU A 12 -25.07 -3.66 -9.54
C GLU A 12 -24.62 -5.09 -9.74
N ASP A 13 -23.35 -5.24 -10.14
CA ASP A 13 -22.69 -6.54 -10.04
C ASP A 13 -22.63 -6.98 -8.58
N LEU A 14 -23.04 -8.21 -8.31
CA LEU A 14 -23.05 -8.77 -6.96
C LEU A 14 -21.63 -8.86 -6.41
N ARG A 15 -21.39 -8.12 -5.34
CA ARG A 15 -20.15 -8.17 -4.53
C ARG A 15 -20.53 -8.27 -3.06
N SER A 16 -19.59 -8.66 -2.23
CA SER A 16 -19.80 -8.81 -0.78
C SER A 16 -20.29 -7.55 -0.07
N ASP A 17 -19.98 -6.38 -0.62
CA ASP A 17 -20.26 -5.05 -0.08
C ASP A 17 -21.37 -4.29 -0.84
N ARG A 18 -22.01 -4.91 -1.85
CA ARG A 18 -23.02 -4.26 -2.69
C ARG A 18 -24.34 -4.99 -2.65
N GLN A 19 -25.40 -4.23 -2.46
CA GLN A 19 -26.79 -4.69 -2.50
C GLN A 19 -27.57 -3.88 -3.56
N PRO A 20 -28.50 -4.52 -4.32
CA PRO A 20 -29.34 -3.81 -5.28
C PRO A 20 -30.24 -2.77 -4.62
N GLU A 21 -30.62 -2.99 -3.37
CA GLU A 21 -31.42 -2.10 -2.54
C GLU A 21 -30.62 -1.70 -1.29
N PHE A 22 -30.46 -0.42 -1.06
CA PHE A 22 -29.71 0.10 0.07
C PHE A 22 -30.22 1.48 0.50
N SER A 23 -29.82 1.93 1.70
CA SER A 23 -30.14 3.27 2.18
C SER A 23 -28.88 4.14 2.15
N GLN A 24 -29.06 5.41 1.79
CA GLN A 24 -28.01 6.42 1.84
C GLN A 24 -28.35 7.49 2.88
N ILE A 25 -27.33 7.98 3.54
CA ILE A 25 -27.38 9.28 4.21
C ILE A 25 -27.00 10.29 3.14
N ASP A 26 -27.98 11.01 2.63
CA ASP A 26 -27.83 11.98 1.56
C ASP A 26 -27.73 13.37 2.15
N LEU A 27 -26.69 14.11 1.79
CA LEU A 27 -26.38 15.43 2.34
C LEU A 27 -26.09 16.42 1.20
N GLU A 28 -26.73 17.59 1.26
CA GLU A 28 -26.45 18.70 0.35
C GLU A 28 -26.15 19.99 1.11
N MET A 29 -25.11 20.66 0.70
CA MET A 29 -24.69 21.94 1.30
C MET A 29 -24.34 22.96 0.24
N SER A 30 -24.87 24.19 0.41
CA SER A 30 -24.43 25.35 -0.38
C SER A 30 -23.17 25.96 0.24
N PHE A 31 -22.28 26.47 -0.61
CA PHE A 31 -21.07 27.19 -0.19
C PHE A 31 -20.15 26.35 0.72
N ALA A 32 -20.11 25.03 0.49
CA ALA A 32 -19.23 24.12 1.22
C ALA A 32 -17.89 24.01 0.51
N ASP A 33 -16.83 23.97 1.29
CA ASP A 33 -15.50 23.54 0.90
C ASP A 33 -15.23 22.09 1.35
N GLU A 34 -14.09 21.55 0.98
CA GLU A 34 -13.71 20.18 1.34
C GLU A 34 -13.66 19.98 2.85
N GLU A 35 -13.06 20.93 3.59
CA GLU A 35 -12.92 20.83 5.03
C GLU A 35 -14.27 20.87 5.75
N GLY A 36 -15.23 21.65 5.26
CA GLY A 36 -16.58 21.67 5.78
C GLY A 36 -17.32 20.33 5.62
N ILE A 37 -17.12 19.65 4.49
CA ILE A 37 -17.66 18.31 4.24
C ILE A 37 -16.97 17.28 5.13
N PHE A 38 -15.64 17.32 5.23
CA PHE A 38 -14.90 16.43 6.11
C PHE A 38 -15.33 16.56 7.57
N ALA A 39 -15.44 17.79 8.10
CA ALA A 39 -15.84 18.01 9.48
C ALA A 39 -17.22 17.39 9.80
N ILE A 40 -18.19 17.52 8.88
CA ILE A 40 -19.52 16.93 9.07
C ILE A 40 -19.45 15.40 9.00
N THR A 41 -18.78 14.85 8.00
CA THR A 41 -18.71 13.40 7.78
C THR A 41 -17.96 12.72 8.92
N GLU A 42 -16.82 13.26 9.34
CA GLU A 42 -16.05 12.74 10.47
C GLU A 42 -16.80 12.81 11.77
N GLY A 43 -17.44 13.96 12.04
CA GLY A 43 -18.28 14.12 13.22
C GLY A 43 -19.44 13.11 13.26
N MET A 44 -20.08 12.86 12.13
CA MET A 44 -21.13 11.86 11.99
C MET A 44 -20.60 10.45 12.26
N ILE A 45 -19.48 10.04 11.63
CA ILE A 45 -18.89 8.71 11.83
C ILE A 45 -18.45 8.52 13.28
N LYS A 46 -17.76 9.50 13.88
CA LYS A 46 -17.35 9.46 15.30
C LYS A 46 -18.56 9.25 16.21
N LYS A 47 -19.65 10.00 15.97
CA LYS A 47 -20.86 9.86 16.76
C LYS A 47 -21.51 8.49 16.59
N ILE A 48 -21.67 7.99 15.37
CA ILE A 48 -22.25 6.67 15.10
C ILE A 48 -21.46 5.57 15.81
N VAL A 49 -20.12 5.59 15.70
CA VAL A 49 -19.26 4.58 16.33
C VAL A 49 -19.32 4.67 17.86
N LYS A 50 -19.30 5.88 18.40
CA LYS A 50 -19.46 6.09 19.85
C LYS A 50 -20.80 5.57 20.36
N ASP A 51 -21.91 5.89 19.69
CA ASP A 51 -23.26 5.52 20.13
C ASP A 51 -23.52 4.00 19.99
N THR A 52 -22.94 3.34 18.95
CA THR A 52 -23.23 1.93 18.66
C THR A 52 -22.21 0.97 19.26
N LYS A 53 -20.95 1.36 19.35
CA LYS A 53 -19.82 0.50 19.79
C LYS A 53 -19.19 0.95 21.09
N GLN A 54 -19.53 2.12 21.59
CA GLN A 54 -18.92 2.75 22.79
C GLN A 54 -17.40 2.96 22.63
N ILE A 55 -16.96 3.19 21.38
CA ILE A 55 -15.56 3.46 21.01
C ILE A 55 -15.42 4.94 20.64
N GLU A 56 -14.44 5.60 21.22
CA GLU A 56 -14.03 6.94 20.79
C GLU A 56 -12.96 6.82 19.72
N LEU A 57 -13.26 7.31 18.51
CA LEU A 57 -12.31 7.37 17.41
C LEU A 57 -11.40 8.59 17.55
N ALA A 58 -10.12 8.40 17.28
CA ALA A 58 -9.16 9.49 17.09
C ALA A 58 -9.52 10.35 15.86
N ASP A 59 -8.77 11.42 15.64
CA ASP A 59 -8.92 12.20 14.42
C ASP A 59 -8.49 11.40 13.19
N PHE A 60 -9.22 11.61 12.08
CA PHE A 60 -8.91 10.92 10.83
C PHE A 60 -7.66 11.56 10.18
N PRO A 61 -6.67 10.78 9.79
CA PRO A 61 -5.51 11.32 9.09
C PRO A 61 -5.90 11.87 7.72
N ARG A 62 -5.23 12.93 7.32
CA ARG A 62 -5.34 13.49 5.95
C ARG A 62 -4.25 12.90 5.09
N MET A 63 -4.60 12.51 3.90
CA MET A 63 -3.67 11.94 2.93
C MET A 63 -4.09 12.39 1.53
N THR A 64 -3.13 12.85 0.74
CA THR A 64 -3.38 13.16 -0.66
C THR A 64 -3.47 11.88 -1.50
N TYR A 65 -4.10 11.95 -2.67
CA TYR A 65 -4.15 10.82 -3.60
C TYR A 65 -2.74 10.31 -3.96
N ASN A 66 -1.84 11.23 -4.29
CA ASN A 66 -0.48 10.85 -4.66
C ASN A 66 0.25 10.17 -3.50
N GLU A 67 0.08 10.66 -2.29
CA GLU A 67 0.65 10.04 -1.09
C GLU A 67 0.07 8.65 -0.84
N ALA A 68 -1.24 8.47 -0.97
CA ALA A 68 -1.88 7.17 -0.83
C ALA A 68 -1.37 6.16 -1.87
N MET A 69 -1.25 6.57 -3.12
CA MET A 69 -0.72 5.73 -4.19
C MET A 69 0.77 5.43 -4.01
N ASP A 70 1.57 6.40 -3.55
CA ASP A 70 3.00 6.21 -3.36
C ASP A 70 3.31 5.26 -2.19
N ARG A 71 2.62 5.44 -1.06
CA ARG A 71 2.85 4.67 0.16
C ARG A 71 2.13 3.31 0.17
N PHE A 72 0.96 3.21 -0.44
CA PHE A 72 0.10 2.02 -0.31
C PHE A 72 -0.31 1.39 -1.65
N GLY A 73 -0.11 2.07 -2.77
CA GLY A 73 -0.55 1.61 -4.09
C GLY A 73 -2.07 1.56 -4.24
N SER A 74 -2.81 2.27 -3.40
CA SER A 74 -4.27 2.27 -3.38
C SER A 74 -4.81 3.63 -2.91
N ASP A 75 -5.91 4.08 -3.50
CA ASP A 75 -6.66 5.25 -3.04
C ASP A 75 -7.52 4.99 -1.78
N LYS A 76 -7.54 3.75 -1.30
CA LYS A 76 -8.25 3.30 -0.10
C LYS A 76 -7.35 2.45 0.78
N PRO A 77 -6.26 3.02 1.33
CA PRO A 77 -5.28 2.27 2.08
C PRO A 77 -5.85 1.76 3.40
N ASP A 78 -5.52 0.52 3.75
CA ASP A 78 -5.72 0.01 5.10
C ASP A 78 -4.44 0.23 5.92
N THR A 79 -4.40 1.32 6.67
CA THR A 79 -3.23 1.73 7.45
C THR A 79 -2.99 0.88 8.71
N ARG A 80 -3.89 -0.06 9.04
CA ARG A 80 -3.76 -0.93 10.22
C ARG A 80 -2.64 -1.96 10.10
N TYR A 81 -2.23 -2.26 8.86
CA TYR A 81 -1.16 -3.24 8.61
C TYR A 81 0.25 -2.69 8.81
N GLU A 82 0.41 -1.37 8.92
CA GLU A 82 1.72 -0.70 9.08
C GLU A 82 2.76 -1.14 8.01
N MET A 83 2.29 -1.57 6.84
CA MET A 83 3.12 -2.00 5.73
C MET A 83 3.01 -1.00 4.59
N GLU A 84 4.05 -0.20 4.43
CA GLU A 84 4.13 0.81 3.38
C GLU A 84 5.06 0.37 2.24
N LEU A 85 4.77 0.84 1.04
CA LEU A 85 5.65 0.70 -0.11
C LEU A 85 6.83 1.67 0.04
N LEU A 86 8.04 1.14 0.14
CA LEU A 86 9.26 1.92 0.29
C LEU A 86 9.99 1.99 -1.05
N ASP A 87 10.54 3.15 -1.39
CA ASP A 87 11.16 3.39 -2.68
C ASP A 87 12.61 2.94 -2.73
N LEU A 88 12.94 2.03 -3.62
CA LEU A 88 14.30 1.57 -3.90
C LEU A 88 14.80 1.97 -5.29
N THR A 89 14.08 2.84 -6.01
CA THR A 89 14.38 3.19 -7.41
C THR A 89 15.80 3.70 -7.58
N GLU A 90 16.23 4.66 -6.77
CA GLU A 90 17.59 5.23 -6.87
C GLU A 90 18.67 4.23 -6.44
N ILE A 91 18.40 3.42 -5.42
CA ILE A 91 19.35 2.40 -4.95
C ILE A 91 19.59 1.31 -6.00
N LEU A 92 18.56 0.98 -6.77
CA LEU A 92 18.60 -0.06 -7.80
C LEU A 92 18.95 0.47 -9.20
N ARG A 93 19.15 1.78 -9.37
CA ARG A 93 19.46 2.39 -10.67
C ARG A 93 20.71 1.79 -11.33
N ASP A 94 21.78 1.66 -10.58
CA ASP A 94 23.08 1.19 -11.05
C ASP A 94 23.35 -0.29 -10.69
N THR A 95 22.28 -1.05 -10.39
CA THR A 95 22.42 -2.47 -10.06
C THR A 95 22.91 -3.29 -11.26
N SER A 96 23.64 -4.37 -10.98
CA SER A 96 23.99 -5.38 -12.00
C SER A 96 22.78 -6.19 -12.52
N MET A 97 21.64 -6.11 -11.82
CA MET A 97 20.40 -6.77 -12.22
C MET A 97 19.70 -6.03 -13.36
N ASN A 98 19.91 -6.49 -14.57
CA ASN A 98 19.37 -5.87 -15.80
C ASN A 98 17.87 -5.62 -15.78
N VAL A 99 17.11 -6.42 -15.04
CA VAL A 99 15.64 -6.30 -14.94
C VAL A 99 15.25 -4.99 -14.28
N PHE A 100 15.88 -4.65 -13.17
CA PHE A 100 15.64 -3.39 -12.46
C PHE A 100 16.20 -2.20 -13.23
N ARG A 101 17.47 -2.28 -13.63
CA ARG A 101 18.13 -1.21 -14.37
C ARG A 101 17.34 -0.78 -15.61
N LYS A 102 17.01 -1.71 -16.50
CA LYS A 102 16.24 -1.40 -17.72
C LYS A 102 14.86 -0.84 -17.42
N ASN A 103 14.20 -1.32 -16.37
CA ASN A 103 12.90 -0.79 -15.97
C ASN A 103 13.02 0.68 -15.54
N ILE A 104 14.01 0.99 -14.70
CA ILE A 104 14.25 2.34 -14.17
C ILE A 104 14.71 3.29 -15.29
N GLU A 105 15.60 2.86 -16.19
CA GLU A 105 16.03 3.61 -17.38
C GLU A 105 14.83 4.01 -18.28
N ASN A 106 13.79 3.17 -18.31
CA ASN A 106 12.55 3.43 -19.06
C ASN A 106 11.48 4.17 -18.25
N GLY A 107 11.84 4.82 -17.14
CA GLY A 107 10.93 5.59 -16.31
C GLY A 107 10.08 4.78 -15.34
N GLY A 108 10.38 3.50 -15.15
CA GLY A 108 9.72 2.67 -14.15
C GLY A 108 10.29 2.91 -12.74
N ILE A 109 9.61 2.37 -11.76
CA ILE A 109 9.99 2.45 -10.34
C ILE A 109 10.23 1.05 -9.75
N ALA A 110 11.00 1.02 -8.67
CA ALA A 110 11.18 -0.16 -7.84
C ALA A 110 10.73 0.15 -6.41
N LYS A 111 9.76 -0.61 -5.92
CA LYS A 111 9.22 -0.46 -4.56
C LYS A 111 9.43 -1.77 -3.79
N CYS A 112 9.56 -1.66 -2.48
CA CYS A 112 9.64 -2.83 -1.61
C CYS A 112 8.63 -2.77 -0.47
N LEU A 113 8.35 -3.94 0.08
CA LEU A 113 7.65 -4.16 1.35
C LEU A 113 8.60 -4.86 2.31
N ILE A 114 8.56 -4.49 3.58
CA ILE A 114 9.32 -5.14 4.64
C ILE A 114 8.36 -5.91 5.54
N VAL A 115 8.52 -7.22 5.58
CA VAL A 115 7.80 -8.10 6.50
C VAL A 115 8.66 -8.27 7.74
N LYS A 116 8.28 -7.57 8.81
CA LYS A 116 9.02 -7.51 10.05
C LYS A 116 9.01 -8.83 10.81
N ASN A 117 10.18 -9.27 11.27
CA ASN A 117 10.39 -10.40 12.17
C ASN A 117 9.68 -11.71 11.75
N ASN A 118 9.57 -11.96 10.46
CA ASN A 118 8.91 -13.15 9.90
C ASN A 118 9.67 -13.79 8.74
N GLY A 119 10.91 -13.42 8.53
CA GLY A 119 11.71 -13.93 7.41
C GLY A 119 11.90 -15.46 7.42
N ASP A 120 11.97 -16.07 8.60
CA ASP A 120 12.06 -17.51 8.80
C ASP A 120 10.80 -18.28 8.36
N LYS A 121 9.64 -17.65 8.38
CA LYS A 121 8.37 -18.25 7.96
C LYS A 121 8.22 -18.36 6.43
N TYR A 122 9.06 -17.66 5.68
CA TYR A 122 9.00 -17.68 4.22
C TYR A 122 10.16 -18.51 3.67
N SER A 123 9.86 -19.70 3.20
CA SER A 123 10.78 -20.51 2.42
C SER A 123 10.96 -19.93 1.00
N ARG A 124 11.92 -20.46 0.24
CA ARG A 124 12.08 -20.11 -1.16
C ARG A 124 10.81 -20.38 -1.98
N THR A 125 10.16 -21.50 -1.72
CA THR A 125 8.89 -21.88 -2.39
C THR A 125 7.77 -20.90 -2.07
N ASP A 126 7.68 -20.40 -0.82
CA ASP A 126 6.67 -19.40 -0.46
C ASP A 126 6.88 -18.09 -1.21
N VAL A 127 8.14 -17.65 -1.39
CA VAL A 127 8.46 -16.47 -2.20
C VAL A 127 8.17 -16.70 -3.70
N GLU A 128 8.34 -17.91 -4.20
CA GLU A 128 7.93 -18.27 -5.57
C GLU A 128 6.40 -18.18 -5.72
N HIS A 129 5.62 -18.67 -4.75
CA HIS A 129 4.16 -18.51 -4.73
C HIS A 129 3.74 -17.03 -4.65
N LEU A 130 4.41 -16.23 -3.83
CA LEU A 130 4.18 -14.78 -3.79
C LEU A 130 4.48 -14.11 -5.13
N THR A 131 5.52 -14.57 -5.83
CA THR A 131 5.87 -14.09 -7.17
C THR A 131 4.74 -14.38 -8.17
N ASP A 132 4.18 -15.58 -8.14
CA ASP A 132 3.05 -15.93 -9.00
C ASP A 132 1.80 -15.14 -8.65
N PHE A 133 1.55 -14.91 -7.37
CA PHE A 133 0.45 -14.08 -6.90
C PHE A 133 0.55 -12.64 -7.43
N VAL A 134 1.70 -11.98 -7.28
CA VAL A 134 1.83 -10.58 -7.74
C VAL A 134 1.78 -10.45 -9.27
N ARG A 135 2.12 -11.51 -10.01
CA ARG A 135 1.98 -11.55 -11.48
C ARG A 135 0.52 -11.43 -11.94
N ILE A 136 -0.43 -11.96 -11.18
CA ILE A 136 -1.87 -11.83 -11.47
C ILE A 136 -2.28 -10.35 -11.52
N TYR A 137 -1.59 -9.50 -10.74
CA TYR A 137 -1.81 -8.05 -10.69
C TYR A 137 -0.88 -7.24 -11.58
N GLY A 138 -0.16 -7.90 -12.50
CA GLY A 138 0.67 -7.24 -13.52
C GLY A 138 2.13 -6.99 -13.14
N ALA A 139 2.57 -7.37 -11.93
CA ALA A 139 3.98 -7.30 -11.60
C ALA A 139 4.79 -8.32 -12.43
N LYS A 140 5.94 -7.92 -12.95
CA LYS A 140 6.77 -8.81 -13.78
C LYS A 140 7.55 -9.85 -12.99
N GLY A 141 7.73 -9.63 -11.70
CA GLY A 141 8.43 -10.52 -10.79
C GLY A 141 8.55 -9.92 -9.40
N LEU A 142 9.01 -10.76 -8.48
CA LEU A 142 9.30 -10.40 -7.11
C LEU A 142 10.73 -10.86 -6.79
N ALA A 143 11.60 -9.91 -6.52
CA ALA A 143 12.93 -10.21 -5.97
C ALA A 143 12.88 -10.05 -4.45
N TRP A 144 13.80 -10.68 -3.76
CA TRP A 144 13.78 -10.65 -2.31
C TRP A 144 15.18 -10.60 -1.71
N LEU A 145 15.24 -10.09 -0.49
CA LEU A 145 16.37 -10.25 0.41
C LEU A 145 15.87 -10.45 1.84
N LYS A 146 16.64 -11.19 2.62
CA LYS A 146 16.42 -11.39 4.06
C LYS A 146 17.62 -10.82 4.81
N TYR A 147 17.35 -10.19 5.94
CA TYR A 147 18.40 -9.82 6.88
C TYR A 147 18.36 -10.78 8.07
N ASP A 148 19.40 -11.55 8.24
CA ASP A 148 19.53 -12.53 9.30
C ASP A 148 21.00 -12.70 9.71
N ASN A 149 21.27 -12.95 11.01
CA ASN A 149 22.62 -13.09 11.55
C ASN A 149 23.57 -11.95 11.14
N ASN A 150 23.07 -10.71 11.14
CA ASN A 150 23.79 -9.51 10.71
C ASN A 150 24.27 -9.52 9.24
N GLN A 151 23.60 -10.29 8.39
CA GLN A 151 23.93 -10.38 6.96
C GLN A 151 22.67 -10.34 6.09
N PHE A 152 22.80 -9.70 4.94
CA PHE A 152 21.79 -9.79 3.90
C PHE A 152 21.99 -11.05 3.04
N ASN A 153 20.91 -11.77 2.82
CA ASN A 153 20.87 -12.97 1.99
C ASN A 153 19.77 -12.81 0.94
N GLY A 154 19.97 -13.39 -0.24
CA GLY A 154 18.97 -13.38 -1.30
C GLY A 154 19.49 -12.91 -2.64
N VAL A 155 18.58 -12.80 -3.60
CA VAL A 155 18.96 -12.48 -5.01
C VAL A 155 19.50 -11.06 -5.12
N ILE A 156 18.86 -10.10 -4.45
CA ILE A 156 19.25 -8.69 -4.49
C ILE A 156 20.57 -8.49 -3.75
N ALA A 157 20.75 -9.10 -2.59
CA ALA A 157 21.96 -8.96 -1.79
C ALA A 157 23.26 -9.32 -2.55
N LYS A 158 23.18 -10.27 -3.48
CA LYS A 158 24.33 -10.68 -4.30
C LYS A 158 24.69 -9.69 -5.42
N ASN A 159 23.81 -8.74 -5.70
CA ASN A 159 23.89 -7.82 -6.83
C ASN A 159 23.91 -6.34 -6.43
N LEU A 160 23.97 -6.08 -5.13
CA LEU A 160 24.13 -4.74 -4.56
C LEU A 160 25.44 -4.66 -3.78
N GLU A 161 26.02 -3.49 -3.77
CA GLU A 161 27.16 -3.14 -2.96
C GLU A 161 26.77 -3.07 -1.46
N ASP A 162 27.69 -3.43 -0.57
CA ASP A 162 27.44 -3.45 0.88
C ASP A 162 26.98 -2.09 1.40
N GLU A 163 27.50 -0.99 0.85
CA GLU A 163 27.11 0.38 1.21
C GLU A 163 25.60 0.63 0.94
N LYS A 164 25.08 0.14 -0.17
CA LYS A 164 23.66 0.24 -0.53
C LYS A 164 22.77 -0.63 0.36
N LEU A 165 23.25 -1.81 0.73
CA LEU A 165 22.57 -2.70 1.68
C LEU A 165 22.50 -2.07 3.07
N GLU A 166 23.57 -1.48 3.55
CA GLU A 166 23.59 -0.75 4.83
C GLU A 166 22.71 0.50 4.78
N TRP A 167 22.63 1.19 3.65
CA TRP A 167 21.70 2.29 3.46
C TRP A 167 20.24 1.83 3.60
N ILE A 168 19.85 0.73 2.95
CA ILE A 168 18.51 0.13 3.07
C ILE A 168 18.20 -0.18 4.53
N LYS A 169 19.15 -0.81 5.22
CA LYS A 169 19.01 -1.17 6.63
C LYS A 169 18.75 0.03 7.52
N ASN A 170 19.59 1.05 7.40
CA ASN A 170 19.54 2.21 8.27
C ASN A 170 18.37 3.13 7.97
N THR A 171 18.03 3.31 6.68
CA THR A 171 16.96 4.20 6.25
C THR A 171 15.59 3.63 6.56
N TYR A 172 15.42 2.31 6.37
CA TYR A 172 14.12 1.65 6.54
C TYR A 172 14.03 0.83 7.83
N GLY A 173 15.03 0.93 8.69
CA GLY A 173 15.02 0.26 9.99
C GLY A 173 14.91 -1.26 9.85
N VAL A 174 15.70 -1.88 8.96
CA VAL A 174 15.68 -3.34 8.78
C VAL A 174 16.34 -4.04 9.95
N ASP A 175 15.61 -4.94 10.57
CA ASP A 175 16.04 -5.71 11.73
C ASP A 175 16.26 -7.19 11.38
N ASN A 176 16.86 -7.90 12.33
CA ASN A 176 17.10 -9.34 12.19
C ASN A 176 15.79 -10.10 11.95
N ASN A 177 15.83 -11.08 11.05
CA ASN A 177 14.67 -11.87 10.61
C ASN A 177 13.62 -11.09 9.80
N ASP A 178 13.97 -9.94 9.22
CA ASP A 178 13.12 -9.24 8.26
C ASP A 178 13.25 -9.83 6.85
N LEU A 179 12.10 -9.93 6.16
CA LEU A 179 12.05 -10.24 4.72
C LEU A 179 11.68 -8.98 3.95
N ILE A 180 12.47 -8.63 2.97
CA ILE A 180 12.23 -7.51 2.07
C ILE A 180 11.88 -8.06 0.70
N SER A 181 10.67 -7.75 0.23
CA SER A 181 10.16 -8.15 -1.08
C SER A 181 10.16 -6.94 -2.00
N VAL A 182 10.83 -7.04 -3.13
CA VAL A 182 11.03 -5.94 -4.09
C VAL A 182 10.37 -6.27 -5.41
N SER A 183 9.50 -5.38 -5.86
CA SER A 183 8.90 -5.46 -7.19
C SER A 183 9.21 -4.21 -7.99
N TYR A 184 9.00 -4.29 -9.29
CA TYR A 184 9.19 -3.17 -10.22
C TYR A 184 8.05 -3.13 -11.21
N THR A 185 7.65 -1.93 -11.58
CA THR A 185 6.58 -1.70 -12.56
C THR A 185 6.83 -0.45 -13.35
N HIS A 186 6.25 -0.38 -14.56
CA HIS A 186 6.06 0.90 -15.20
C HIS A 186 4.87 1.60 -14.54
N LEU A 187 5.04 2.85 -14.19
CA LEU A 187 3.93 3.72 -13.77
C LEU A 187 3.01 3.97 -14.97
N THR A 188 2.23 2.98 -15.35
CA THR A 188 0.97 3.27 -16.01
C THR A 188 -0.05 3.40 -14.89
N LEU A 189 -0.36 4.64 -14.51
CA LEU A 189 -1.59 4.91 -13.76
C LEU A 189 -2.71 4.18 -14.51
N PRO A 190 -3.56 3.39 -13.82
CA PRO A 190 -4.75 2.89 -14.48
C PRO A 190 -5.52 4.11 -14.97
N THR A 191 -5.53 4.31 -16.27
CA THR A 191 -6.48 5.21 -16.89
C THR A 191 -7.84 4.59 -16.66
N THR A 192 -8.61 5.21 -15.78
CA THR A 192 -10.03 4.93 -15.55
C THR A 192 -10.81 4.98 -16.85
#